data_d5e26e7807af3e940e0e87b781679bc7
#
_entry.id   d5e26e7807af3e940e0e87b781679bc7
#
_cell.length_a   1.000
_cell.length_b   1.000
_cell.length_c   1.000
_cell.angle_alpha   90.00
_cell.angle_beta   90.00
_cell.angle_gamma   90.00
#
_symmetry.space_group_name_H-M   'P 1'
#
loop_
_entity.id
_entity.type
_entity.pdbx_description
1 polymer ?
#
loop_
_entity_poly.entity_id
_entity_poly.type
_entity_poly.pdbx_seq_one_letter_code
_entity_poly.pdbx_strand_id
1 'polypeptide(L)'
;MSPPGAPTEARAGPGAAAHAPAQPRDARRARCLALLAALGGAALVLTALGLAAGSAGLSWSALQQDLADGHAAALIGQIRAPRTLGALLVGALLGLAGAIAQGVFRNPLADPFLLGSAAGASLAVVAVIAASALAGQAIAPAAAAWAERLGLVGAAYVGALGGVALTLLLARGAHQTLRLLLAGVVVGVLLGAIAELLTLLSPDALRARQAFQLGSTALLGWPALALLALGLALALPLALRSARVLDALTLGEDSAASLGLNLARWRLALVALLALCTALAVAQAGLVAFVGLVAPHLVRRLAPSAHGTLLAASALAGGVLLLAADVLARSIVAPQELPVGVVTAVLGGGYLLWLLGRGGVR
;
A
#
# COMPACT_ATOMS: atom_id res chain seq x y z
N MET A 1 29.72 25.87 69.56
CA MET A 1 29.42 26.79 68.49
C MET A 1 29.22 25.99 67.22
N SER A 2 27.95 25.79 66.88
CA SER A 2 27.57 25.06 65.64
C SER A 2 27.32 26.11 64.54
N PRO A 3 27.67 25.87 63.27
CA PRO A 3 27.41 26.80 62.18
C PRO A 3 25.95 26.71 61.71
N PRO A 4 25.38 27.79 61.16
CA PRO A 4 23.96 27.86 60.77
C PRO A 4 23.72 27.16 59.44
N GLY A 5 22.47 26.63 59.34
CA GLY A 5 21.99 25.79 58.26
C GLY A 5 21.97 26.47 56.88
N ALA A 6 22.25 25.66 55.86
CA ALA A 6 22.04 25.96 54.46
C ALA A 6 20.56 25.95 54.08
N PRO A 7 20.11 26.80 53.16
CA PRO A 7 18.71 26.80 52.70
C PRO A 7 18.42 25.56 51.82
N THR A 8 17.33 24.88 52.15
CA THR A 8 16.80 23.75 51.36
C THR A 8 16.34 24.26 50.00
N GLU A 9 17.07 23.96 48.93
CA GLU A 9 16.59 24.14 47.55
C GLU A 9 15.38 23.27 47.33
N ALA A 10 14.22 23.87 47.14
CA ALA A 10 13.01 23.24 46.69
C ALA A 10 13.25 22.64 45.29
N ARG A 11 13.40 21.32 45.22
CA ARG A 11 13.35 20.57 43.94
C ARG A 11 12.04 20.88 43.26
N ALA A 12 12.07 21.70 42.22
CA ALA A 12 10.98 21.80 41.25
C ALA A 12 10.71 20.41 40.66
N GLY A 13 9.58 19.83 40.92
CA GLY A 13 9.12 18.57 40.33
C GLY A 13 9.08 18.71 38.82
N PRO A 14 9.26 17.58 38.07
CA PRO A 14 9.20 17.59 36.62
C PRO A 14 7.85 18.14 36.18
N GLY A 15 7.90 19.24 35.41
CA GLY A 15 6.75 20.00 34.96
C GLY A 15 5.66 19.10 34.41
N ALA A 16 4.48 19.29 34.91
CA ALA A 16 3.25 18.71 34.37
C ALA A 16 3.19 19.05 32.87
N ALA A 17 3.43 18.05 32.03
CA ALA A 17 3.16 18.17 30.61
C ALA A 17 1.69 18.56 30.48
N ALA A 18 1.44 19.78 30.05
CA ALA A 18 0.10 20.32 29.84
C ALA A 18 -0.66 19.35 28.92
N HIS A 19 -1.56 18.54 29.48
CA HIS A 19 -2.49 17.74 28.71
C HIS A 19 -3.36 18.70 27.91
N ALA A 20 -3.10 18.76 26.62
CA ALA A 20 -4.02 19.46 25.71
C ALA A 20 -5.44 18.96 25.96
N PRO A 21 -6.43 19.85 26.11
CA PRO A 21 -7.79 19.44 26.46
C PRO A 21 -8.32 18.44 25.44
N ALA A 22 -8.84 17.30 25.93
CA ALA A 22 -9.40 16.26 25.06
C ALA A 22 -10.56 16.88 24.25
N GLN A 23 -10.39 16.89 22.92
CA GLN A 23 -11.41 17.46 22.04
C GLN A 23 -12.76 16.77 22.23
N PRO A 24 -13.88 17.50 22.21
CA PRO A 24 -15.22 16.94 22.31
C PRO A 24 -15.41 15.80 21.28
N ARG A 25 -16.07 14.72 21.66
CA ARG A 25 -16.34 13.56 20.79
C ARG A 25 -17.00 13.97 19.48
N ASP A 26 -17.89 14.96 19.51
CA ASP A 26 -18.58 15.47 18.33
C ASP A 26 -17.64 16.17 17.34
N ALA A 27 -16.66 16.94 17.82
CA ALA A 27 -15.67 17.58 16.98
C ALA A 27 -14.74 16.57 16.27
N ARG A 28 -14.39 15.46 16.92
CA ARG A 28 -13.63 14.36 16.29
C ARG A 28 -14.45 13.67 15.23
N ARG A 29 -15.72 13.36 15.50
CA ARG A 29 -16.63 12.72 14.55
C ARG A 29 -16.86 13.61 13.33
N ALA A 30 -17.08 14.90 13.52
CA ALA A 30 -17.23 15.85 12.45
C ALA A 30 -15.98 15.92 11.55
N ARG A 31 -14.76 15.95 12.10
CA ARG A 31 -13.51 15.91 11.33
C ARG A 31 -13.35 14.63 10.53
N CYS A 32 -13.67 13.47 11.11
CA CYS A 32 -13.61 12.20 10.39
C CYS A 32 -14.58 12.17 9.21
N LEU A 33 -15.81 12.63 9.38
CA LEU A 33 -16.81 12.72 8.33
C LEU A 33 -16.41 13.71 7.24
N ALA A 34 -15.88 14.88 7.63
CA ALA A 34 -15.36 15.87 6.68
C ALA A 34 -14.19 15.32 5.85
N LEU A 35 -13.26 14.57 6.48
CA LEU A 35 -12.16 13.92 5.77
C LEU A 35 -12.66 12.87 4.79
N LEU A 36 -13.58 11.99 5.21
CA LEU A 36 -14.17 10.98 4.33
C LEU A 36 -14.93 11.61 3.15
N ALA A 37 -15.68 12.68 3.40
CA ALA A 37 -16.37 13.43 2.35
C ALA A 37 -15.38 14.09 1.37
N ALA A 38 -14.30 14.70 1.89
CA ALA A 38 -13.25 15.31 1.05
C ALA A 38 -12.52 14.25 0.21
N LEU A 39 -12.15 13.10 0.80
CA LEU A 39 -11.53 11.99 0.07
C LEU A 39 -12.49 11.39 -0.97
N GLY A 40 -13.76 11.24 -0.64
CA GLY A 40 -14.79 10.78 -1.58
C GLY A 40 -14.97 11.75 -2.75
N GLY A 41 -15.04 13.05 -2.46
CA GLY A 41 -15.09 14.09 -3.49
C GLY A 41 -13.83 14.09 -4.38
N ALA A 42 -12.64 13.98 -3.77
CA ALA A 42 -11.37 13.84 -4.50
C ALA A 42 -11.34 12.60 -5.39
N ALA A 43 -11.82 11.44 -4.88
CA ALA A 43 -11.91 10.20 -5.66
C ALA A 43 -12.82 10.38 -6.90
N LEU A 44 -13.97 11.04 -6.75
CA LEU A 44 -14.90 11.30 -7.86
C LEU A 44 -14.26 12.22 -8.90
N VAL A 45 -13.67 13.33 -8.47
CA VAL A 45 -12.99 14.29 -9.37
C VAL A 45 -11.83 13.61 -10.11
N LEU A 46 -10.97 12.88 -9.39
CA LEU A 46 -9.84 12.19 -10.01
C LEU A 46 -10.30 11.05 -10.94
N THR A 47 -11.40 10.38 -10.62
CA THR A 47 -11.99 9.39 -11.53
C THR A 47 -12.46 10.04 -12.82
N ALA A 48 -13.14 11.18 -12.74
CA ALA A 48 -13.55 11.93 -13.93
C ALA A 48 -12.33 12.40 -14.75
N LEU A 49 -11.28 12.91 -14.09
CA LEU A 49 -10.03 13.28 -14.75
C LEU A 49 -9.33 12.06 -15.37
N GLY A 50 -9.31 10.91 -14.68
CA GLY A 50 -8.74 9.68 -15.19
C GLY A 50 -9.47 9.11 -16.41
N LEU A 51 -10.78 9.27 -16.48
CA LEU A 51 -11.58 8.91 -17.67
C LEU A 51 -11.32 9.88 -18.84
N ALA A 52 -11.07 11.16 -18.55
CA ALA A 52 -10.73 12.16 -19.55
C ALA A 52 -9.29 12.05 -20.05
N ALA A 53 -8.34 11.58 -19.22
CA ALA A 53 -6.95 11.43 -19.58
C ALA A 53 -6.76 10.29 -20.60
N GLY A 54 -6.35 10.65 -21.81
CA GLY A 54 -6.01 9.73 -22.91
C GLY A 54 -4.50 9.60 -23.11
N SER A 55 -4.08 9.07 -24.27
CA SER A 55 -2.67 8.97 -24.68
C SER A 55 -1.99 10.34 -24.85
N ALA A 56 -2.75 11.40 -25.11
CA ALA A 56 -2.29 12.78 -25.15
C ALA A 56 -2.35 13.47 -23.76
N GLY A 57 -2.49 12.71 -22.68
CA GLY A 57 -2.70 13.26 -21.35
C GLY A 57 -4.09 13.86 -21.16
N LEU A 58 -4.18 14.89 -20.30
CA LEU A 58 -5.40 15.69 -20.10
C LEU A 58 -5.51 16.75 -21.21
N SER A 59 -5.94 16.34 -22.40
CA SER A 59 -6.13 17.24 -23.56
C SER A 59 -7.60 17.30 -23.92
N TRP A 60 -8.19 18.51 -23.83
CA TRP A 60 -9.58 18.76 -24.21
C TRP A 60 -9.82 18.54 -25.70
N SER A 61 -8.87 18.94 -26.55
CA SER A 61 -8.94 18.74 -28.01
C SER A 61 -8.91 17.24 -28.38
N ALA A 62 -8.07 16.44 -27.72
CA ALA A 62 -8.04 15.00 -27.95
C ALA A 62 -9.35 14.31 -27.51
N LEU A 63 -9.94 14.75 -26.39
CA LEU A 63 -11.24 14.23 -25.94
C LEU A 63 -12.36 14.60 -26.94
N GLN A 64 -12.36 15.82 -27.48
CA GLN A 64 -13.32 16.23 -28.50
C GLN A 64 -13.16 15.43 -29.80
N GLN A 65 -11.93 15.12 -30.23
CA GLN A 65 -11.66 14.26 -31.39
C GLN A 65 -12.16 12.84 -31.14
N ASP A 66 -11.83 12.23 -29.99
CA ASP A 66 -12.32 10.90 -29.62
C ASP A 66 -13.87 10.82 -29.67
N LEU A 67 -14.54 11.91 -29.22
CA LEU A 67 -16.01 12.01 -29.26
C LEU A 67 -16.54 12.16 -30.69
N ALA A 68 -15.90 12.97 -31.52
CA ALA A 68 -16.29 13.21 -32.92
C ALA A 68 -16.10 11.94 -33.77
N ASP A 69 -15.04 11.17 -33.52
CA ASP A 69 -14.74 9.94 -34.27
C ASP A 69 -15.59 8.73 -33.84
N GLY A 70 -16.42 8.88 -32.83
CA GLY A 70 -17.29 7.82 -32.31
C GLY A 70 -16.56 6.71 -31.52
N HIS A 71 -15.24 6.83 -31.32
CA HIS A 71 -14.43 5.83 -30.61
C HIS A 71 -14.38 6.06 -29.09
N ALA A 72 -14.83 7.22 -28.60
CA ALA A 72 -14.75 7.60 -27.18
C ALA A 72 -15.38 6.57 -26.24
N ALA A 73 -16.53 6.04 -26.59
CA ALA A 73 -17.24 5.05 -25.75
C ALA A 73 -16.42 3.77 -25.57
N ALA A 74 -15.79 3.27 -26.62
CA ALA A 74 -14.94 2.09 -26.57
C ALA A 74 -13.64 2.36 -25.80
N LEU A 75 -12.96 3.47 -26.06
CA LEU A 75 -11.73 3.86 -25.36
C LEU A 75 -11.98 4.09 -23.86
N ILE A 76 -13.03 4.82 -23.52
CA ILE A 76 -13.39 5.07 -22.11
C ILE A 76 -13.80 3.76 -21.43
N GLY A 77 -14.68 2.98 -22.07
CA GLY A 77 -15.24 1.77 -21.47
C GLY A 77 -14.25 0.62 -21.36
N GLN A 78 -13.39 0.42 -22.34
CA GLN A 78 -12.51 -0.78 -22.36
C GLN A 78 -11.09 -0.54 -21.86
N ILE A 79 -10.62 0.71 -21.88
CA ILE A 79 -9.24 1.02 -21.53
C ILE A 79 -9.17 1.96 -20.31
N ARG A 80 -9.80 3.15 -20.41
CA ARG A 80 -9.65 4.19 -19.39
C ARG A 80 -10.38 3.85 -18.08
N ALA A 81 -11.60 3.29 -18.16
CA ALA A 81 -12.39 2.98 -16.96
C ALA A 81 -11.76 1.87 -16.10
N PRO A 82 -11.41 0.68 -16.64
CA PRO A 82 -10.83 -0.37 -15.82
C PRO A 82 -9.45 0.05 -15.25
N ARG A 83 -8.64 0.81 -16.00
CA ARG A 83 -7.38 1.37 -15.51
C ARG A 83 -7.59 2.34 -14.35
N THR A 84 -8.45 3.33 -14.51
CA THR A 84 -8.72 4.39 -13.53
C THR A 84 -9.29 3.81 -12.23
N LEU A 85 -10.32 2.96 -12.34
CA LEU A 85 -10.92 2.28 -11.20
C LEU A 85 -9.96 1.24 -10.58
N GLY A 86 -9.17 0.57 -11.41
CA GLY A 86 -8.15 -0.35 -10.95
C GLY A 86 -7.07 0.34 -10.13
N ALA A 87 -6.59 1.51 -10.56
CA ALA A 87 -5.65 2.32 -9.79
C ALA A 87 -6.23 2.71 -8.42
N LEU A 88 -7.51 3.13 -8.38
CA LEU A 88 -8.22 3.42 -7.13
C LEU A 88 -8.23 2.21 -6.19
N LEU A 89 -8.55 1.02 -6.71
CA LEU A 89 -8.65 -0.21 -5.90
C LEU A 89 -7.28 -0.73 -5.44
N VAL A 90 -6.25 -0.68 -6.30
CA VAL A 90 -4.87 -1.02 -5.90
C VAL A 90 -4.41 -0.12 -4.77
N GLY A 91 -4.61 1.19 -4.91
CA GLY A 91 -4.28 2.15 -3.86
C GLY A 91 -5.07 1.93 -2.57
N ALA A 92 -6.36 1.58 -2.68
CA ALA A 92 -7.20 1.26 -1.52
C ALA A 92 -6.73 0.01 -0.77
N LEU A 93 -6.34 -1.05 -1.48
CA LEU A 93 -5.77 -2.26 -0.87
C LEU A 93 -4.43 -1.95 -0.18
N LEU A 94 -3.56 -1.16 -0.81
CA LEU A 94 -2.28 -0.74 -0.21
C LEU A 94 -2.48 0.15 1.01
N GLY A 95 -3.39 1.12 0.96
CA GLY A 95 -3.72 1.99 2.09
C GLY A 95 -4.29 1.22 3.27
N LEU A 96 -5.17 0.23 3.00
CA LEU A 96 -5.69 -0.69 4.00
C LEU A 96 -4.58 -1.56 4.62
N ALA A 97 -3.74 -2.17 3.77
CA ALA A 97 -2.60 -2.97 4.21
C ALA A 97 -1.63 -2.17 5.07
N GLY A 98 -1.36 -0.92 4.68
CA GLY A 98 -0.52 -0.01 5.46
C GLY A 98 -1.10 0.32 6.82
N ALA A 99 -2.40 0.60 6.91
CA ALA A 99 -3.06 0.86 8.19
C ALA A 99 -3.02 -0.36 9.12
N ILE A 100 -3.20 -1.57 8.57
CA ILE A 100 -3.05 -2.84 9.31
C ILE A 100 -1.60 -3.01 9.77
N ALA A 101 -0.62 -2.82 8.88
CA ALA A 101 0.81 -2.94 9.23
C ALA A 101 1.18 -2.00 10.37
N GLN A 102 0.83 -0.72 10.26
CA GLN A 102 1.13 0.29 11.28
C GLN A 102 0.45 -0.01 12.63
N GLY A 103 -0.76 -0.59 12.60
CA GLY A 103 -1.45 -1.03 13.81
C GLY A 103 -0.80 -2.26 14.46
N VAL A 104 -0.50 -3.29 13.68
CA VAL A 104 0.14 -4.55 14.16
C VAL A 104 1.54 -4.27 14.70
N PHE A 105 2.34 -3.48 13.99
CA PHE A 105 3.71 -3.15 14.38
C PHE A 105 3.82 -1.99 15.37
N ARG A 106 2.70 -1.32 15.67
CA ARG A 106 2.65 -0.11 16.52
C ARG A 106 3.71 0.93 16.11
N ASN A 107 3.94 1.02 14.80
CA ASN A 107 4.89 1.91 14.20
C ASN A 107 4.23 2.69 13.05
N PRO A 108 4.11 4.02 13.13
CA PRO A 108 3.47 4.83 12.08
C PRO A 108 4.24 4.84 10.75
N LEU A 109 5.47 4.34 10.73
CA LEU A 109 6.31 4.21 9.55
C LEU A 109 6.41 2.76 9.05
N ALA A 110 5.59 1.84 9.57
CA ALA A 110 5.54 0.47 9.06
C ALA A 110 4.97 0.45 7.64
N ASP A 111 5.76 -0.09 6.71
CA ASP A 111 5.36 -0.32 5.33
C ASP A 111 4.77 -1.72 5.16
N PRO A 112 3.69 -1.89 4.38
CA PRO A 112 3.08 -3.21 4.19
C PRO A 112 3.98 -4.23 3.48
N PHE A 113 5.03 -3.81 2.80
CA PHE A 113 5.99 -4.70 2.13
C PHE A 113 7.09 -5.25 3.03
N LEU A 114 7.19 -4.80 4.28
CA LEU A 114 8.20 -5.25 5.26
C LEU A 114 8.23 -6.76 5.51
N LEU A 115 7.14 -7.46 5.17
CA LEU A 115 7.04 -8.91 5.36
C LEU A 115 7.50 -9.73 4.14
N GLY A 116 8.20 -9.12 3.18
CA GLY A 116 8.78 -9.80 2.03
C GLY A 116 7.81 -10.09 0.88
N SER A 117 6.59 -9.54 0.90
CA SER A 117 5.58 -9.76 -0.16
C SER A 117 6.05 -9.25 -1.53
N ALA A 118 6.66 -8.06 -1.59
CA ALA A 118 7.17 -7.49 -2.84
C ALA A 118 8.36 -8.30 -3.41
N ALA A 119 9.28 -8.72 -2.56
CA ALA A 119 10.44 -9.53 -2.98
C ALA A 119 10.01 -10.92 -3.46
N GLY A 120 9.04 -11.55 -2.76
CA GLY A 120 8.47 -12.83 -3.17
C GLY A 120 7.75 -12.75 -4.51
N ALA A 121 6.94 -11.71 -4.74
CA ALA A 121 6.28 -11.48 -6.02
C ALA A 121 7.29 -11.26 -7.16
N SER A 122 8.29 -10.41 -6.93
CA SER A 122 9.36 -10.14 -7.90
C SER A 122 10.12 -11.41 -8.27
N LEU A 123 10.52 -12.21 -7.27
CA LEU A 123 11.20 -13.48 -7.50
C LEU A 123 10.36 -14.43 -8.34
N ALA A 124 9.07 -14.58 -8.03
CA ALA A 124 8.20 -15.51 -8.75
C ALA A 124 8.02 -15.09 -10.23
N VAL A 125 7.83 -13.81 -10.52
CA VAL A 125 7.74 -13.28 -11.89
C VAL A 125 9.03 -13.57 -12.66
N VAL A 126 10.17 -13.23 -12.06
CA VAL A 126 11.50 -13.44 -12.68
C VAL A 126 11.77 -14.92 -12.90
N ALA A 127 11.41 -15.79 -11.94
CA ALA A 127 11.62 -17.23 -12.06
C ALA A 127 10.80 -17.85 -13.20
N VAL A 128 9.53 -17.42 -13.37
CA VAL A 128 8.70 -17.91 -14.50
C VAL A 128 9.32 -17.51 -15.84
N ILE A 129 9.75 -16.26 -15.98
CA ILE A 129 10.32 -15.79 -17.25
C ILE A 129 11.69 -16.43 -17.52
N ALA A 130 12.54 -16.56 -16.51
CA ALA A 130 13.83 -17.24 -16.66
C ALA A 130 13.63 -18.73 -17.04
N ALA A 131 12.68 -19.41 -16.41
CA ALA A 131 12.35 -20.80 -16.74
C ALA A 131 11.81 -20.95 -18.17
N SER A 132 10.96 -20.04 -18.64
CA SER A 132 10.44 -20.04 -20.03
C SER A 132 11.56 -19.84 -21.04
N ALA A 133 12.50 -18.93 -20.75
CA ALA A 133 13.65 -18.67 -21.61
C ALA A 133 14.58 -19.90 -21.70
N LEU A 134 14.85 -20.57 -20.58
CA LEU A 134 15.67 -21.79 -20.53
C LEU A 134 15.02 -22.98 -21.23
N ALA A 135 13.67 -23.06 -21.21
CA ALA A 135 12.92 -24.10 -21.89
C ALA A 135 12.85 -23.90 -23.42
N GLY A 136 13.46 -22.84 -23.98
CA GLY A 136 13.44 -22.54 -25.41
C GLY A 136 12.05 -22.25 -25.97
N GLN A 137 11.09 -21.94 -25.10
CA GLN A 137 9.74 -21.58 -25.51
C GLN A 137 9.76 -20.13 -26.03
N ALA A 138 9.71 -20.00 -27.36
CA ALA A 138 9.40 -18.71 -27.96
C ALA A 138 8.01 -18.28 -27.49
N ILE A 139 7.90 -17.06 -26.98
CA ILE A 139 6.64 -16.44 -26.57
C ILE A 139 5.66 -16.54 -27.73
N ALA A 140 4.62 -17.33 -27.58
CA ALA A 140 3.70 -17.73 -28.63
C ALA A 140 2.62 -16.66 -28.93
N PRO A 141 1.91 -16.72 -30.10
CA PRO A 141 1.02 -15.63 -30.54
C PRO A 141 -0.20 -15.41 -29.66
N ALA A 142 -0.89 -14.29 -29.89
CA ALA A 142 -1.96 -13.62 -29.12
C ALA A 142 -2.84 -14.42 -28.13
N ALA A 143 -3.18 -15.68 -28.40
CA ALA A 143 -3.97 -16.51 -27.46
C ALA A 143 -3.14 -16.98 -26.26
N ALA A 144 -1.84 -17.15 -26.42
CA ALA A 144 -0.92 -17.48 -25.32
C ALA A 144 -0.58 -16.26 -24.46
N ALA A 145 -0.70 -15.04 -25.00
CA ALA A 145 -0.44 -13.81 -24.23
C ALA A 145 -1.39 -13.64 -23.01
N TRP A 146 -2.62 -14.09 -23.12
CA TRP A 146 -3.57 -14.10 -21.99
C TRP A 146 -3.21 -15.15 -20.94
N ALA A 147 -2.87 -16.36 -21.36
CA ALA A 147 -2.46 -17.42 -20.44
C ALA A 147 -1.14 -17.08 -19.76
N GLU A 148 -0.19 -16.49 -20.49
CA GLU A 148 1.08 -16.00 -19.99
C GLU A 148 0.88 -14.88 -18.96
N ARG A 149 0.02 -13.91 -19.26
CA ARG A 149 -0.30 -12.82 -18.33
C ARG A 149 -0.99 -13.32 -17.07
N LEU A 150 -1.97 -14.21 -17.17
CA LEU A 150 -2.61 -14.85 -16.02
C LEU A 150 -1.59 -15.67 -15.21
N GLY A 151 -0.67 -16.33 -15.89
CA GLY A 151 0.43 -17.06 -15.26
C GLY A 151 1.37 -16.13 -14.48
N LEU A 152 1.76 -14.99 -15.05
CA LEU A 152 2.62 -13.99 -14.37
C LEU A 152 1.93 -13.33 -13.18
N VAL A 153 0.67 -12.94 -13.33
CA VAL A 153 -0.13 -12.38 -12.23
C VAL A 153 -0.32 -13.43 -11.12
N GLY A 154 -0.63 -14.67 -11.50
CA GLY A 154 -0.75 -15.79 -10.56
C GLY A 154 0.58 -16.08 -9.85
N ALA A 155 1.69 -16.09 -10.58
CA ALA A 155 3.02 -16.26 -10.01
C ALA A 155 3.37 -15.13 -9.02
N ALA A 156 3.13 -13.87 -9.40
CA ALA A 156 3.35 -12.72 -8.51
C ALA A 156 2.52 -12.82 -7.23
N TYR A 157 1.25 -13.23 -7.36
CA TYR A 157 0.35 -13.42 -6.22
C TYR A 157 0.84 -14.53 -5.27
N VAL A 158 1.15 -15.71 -5.82
CA VAL A 158 1.67 -16.83 -5.05
C VAL A 158 3.02 -16.50 -4.42
N GLY A 159 3.90 -15.82 -5.19
CA GLY A 159 5.19 -15.36 -4.69
C GLY A 159 5.07 -14.37 -3.55
N ALA A 160 4.13 -13.41 -3.64
CA ALA A 160 3.88 -12.46 -2.57
C ALA A 160 3.42 -13.15 -1.27
N LEU A 161 2.45 -14.06 -1.38
CA LEU A 161 1.97 -14.86 -0.24
C LEU A 161 3.08 -15.78 0.30
N GLY A 162 3.87 -16.39 -0.59
CA GLY A 162 5.01 -17.23 -0.24
C GLY A 162 6.07 -16.48 0.55
N GLY A 163 6.40 -15.25 0.15
CA GLY A 163 7.32 -14.38 0.88
C GLY A 163 6.87 -14.09 2.31
N VAL A 164 5.58 -13.76 2.48
CA VAL A 164 5.00 -13.55 3.82
C VAL A 164 4.94 -14.86 4.62
N ALA A 165 4.56 -15.97 3.98
CA ALA A 165 4.54 -17.28 4.64
C ALA A 165 5.94 -17.69 5.13
N LEU A 166 6.97 -17.49 4.31
CA LEU A 166 8.37 -17.74 4.68
C LEU A 166 8.79 -16.86 5.87
N THR A 167 8.40 -15.58 5.86
CA THR A 167 8.64 -14.67 6.98
C THR A 167 7.97 -15.18 8.27
N LEU A 168 6.71 -15.61 8.20
CA LEU A 168 6.00 -16.17 9.35
C LEU A 168 6.65 -17.46 9.86
N LEU A 169 7.11 -18.34 8.96
CA LEU A 169 7.81 -19.57 9.31
C LEU A 169 9.13 -19.28 10.05
N LEU A 170 9.96 -18.38 9.52
CA LEU A 170 11.23 -18.00 10.13
C LEU A 170 11.04 -17.24 11.45
N ALA A 171 10.00 -16.43 11.55
CA ALA A 171 9.64 -15.76 12.80
C ALA A 171 9.04 -16.71 13.85
N ARG A 172 8.77 -17.99 13.49
CA ARG A 172 8.02 -18.97 14.31
C ARG A 172 6.63 -18.44 14.69
N GLY A 173 5.91 -17.91 13.71
CA GLY A 173 4.59 -17.29 13.86
C GLY A 173 4.64 -15.80 14.15
N ALA A 174 3.51 -15.24 14.54
CA ALA A 174 3.33 -13.79 14.75
C ALA A 174 3.39 -13.40 16.25
N HIS A 175 4.12 -14.15 17.08
CA HIS A 175 4.14 -13.93 18.53
C HIS A 175 4.92 -12.67 18.95
N GLN A 176 6.04 -12.39 18.28
CA GLN A 176 6.94 -11.28 18.60
C GLN A 176 7.07 -10.32 17.41
N THR A 177 6.65 -9.08 17.59
CA THR A 177 6.66 -8.05 16.56
C THR A 177 8.06 -7.80 15.98
N LEU A 178 9.07 -7.65 16.83
CA LEU A 178 10.46 -7.40 16.40
C LEU A 178 11.02 -8.56 15.57
N ARG A 179 10.79 -9.80 16.01
CA ARG A 179 11.24 -11.00 15.31
C ARG A 179 10.59 -11.14 13.94
N LEU A 180 9.29 -10.78 13.83
CA LEU A 180 8.57 -10.78 12.57
C LEU A 180 9.15 -9.76 11.60
N LEU A 181 9.47 -8.54 12.07
CA LEU A 181 10.09 -7.51 11.25
C LEU A 181 11.49 -7.92 10.78
N LEU A 182 12.34 -8.44 11.68
CA LEU A 182 13.68 -8.90 11.33
C LEU A 182 13.63 -10.04 10.31
N ALA A 183 12.74 -11.02 10.52
CA ALA A 183 12.54 -12.12 9.57
C ALA A 183 12.10 -11.59 8.20
N GLY A 184 11.19 -10.60 8.16
CA GLY A 184 10.73 -9.99 6.92
C GLY A 184 11.84 -9.29 6.14
N VAL A 185 12.70 -8.54 6.83
CA VAL A 185 13.88 -7.91 6.21
C VAL A 185 14.83 -8.97 5.63
N VAL A 186 15.17 -10.01 6.40
CA VAL A 186 16.07 -11.07 5.94
C VAL A 186 15.48 -11.80 4.73
N VAL A 187 14.19 -12.17 4.79
CA VAL A 187 13.48 -12.80 3.66
C VAL A 187 13.47 -11.88 2.45
N GLY A 188 13.18 -10.60 2.63
CA GLY A 188 13.17 -9.62 1.56
C GLY A 188 14.52 -9.53 0.84
N VAL A 189 15.61 -9.44 1.60
CA VAL A 189 16.98 -9.42 1.05
C VAL A 189 17.33 -10.73 0.35
N LEU A 190 17.03 -11.88 0.97
CA LEU A 190 17.33 -13.19 0.39
C LEU A 190 16.58 -13.42 -0.93
N LEU A 191 15.25 -13.22 -0.93
CA LEU A 191 14.45 -13.40 -2.15
C LEU A 191 14.83 -12.39 -3.23
N GLY A 192 15.17 -11.15 -2.84
CA GLY A 192 15.70 -10.13 -3.75
C GLY A 192 17.02 -10.53 -4.38
N ALA A 193 17.96 -11.08 -3.61
CA ALA A 193 19.25 -11.57 -4.11
C ALA A 193 19.09 -12.75 -5.07
N ILE A 194 18.18 -13.70 -4.76
CA ILE A 194 17.89 -14.82 -5.66
C ILE A 194 17.26 -14.30 -6.97
N ALA A 195 16.33 -13.33 -6.89
CA ALA A 195 15.76 -12.70 -8.07
C ALA A 195 16.84 -12.01 -8.92
N GLU A 196 17.84 -11.34 -8.29
CA GLU A 196 18.98 -10.75 -8.98
C GLU A 196 19.80 -11.79 -9.74
N LEU A 197 20.14 -12.90 -9.09
CA LEU A 197 20.88 -14.00 -9.74
C LEU A 197 20.12 -14.54 -10.95
N LEU A 198 18.81 -14.71 -10.86
CA LEU A 198 18.01 -15.19 -11.99
C LEU A 198 17.99 -14.21 -13.17
N THR A 199 18.12 -12.90 -12.94
CA THR A 199 18.18 -11.91 -14.03
C THR A 199 19.43 -12.06 -14.88
N LEU A 200 20.51 -12.67 -14.36
CA LEU A 200 21.74 -12.96 -15.11
C LEU A 200 21.55 -14.07 -16.14
N LEU A 201 20.52 -14.90 -15.99
CA LEU A 201 20.26 -16.04 -16.88
C LEU A 201 19.55 -15.63 -18.17
N SER A 202 18.84 -14.48 -18.19
CA SER A 202 18.04 -14.06 -19.34
C SER A 202 17.84 -12.55 -19.36
N PRO A 203 18.06 -11.87 -20.52
CA PRO A 203 17.72 -10.46 -20.69
C PRO A 203 16.22 -10.17 -20.47
N ASP A 204 15.35 -11.12 -20.78
CA ASP A 204 13.89 -10.96 -20.58
C ASP A 204 13.52 -11.01 -19.09
N ALA A 205 14.19 -11.84 -18.30
CA ALA A 205 14.06 -11.85 -16.86
C ALA A 205 14.47 -10.50 -16.24
N LEU A 206 15.54 -9.88 -16.75
CA LEU A 206 15.96 -8.55 -16.32
C LEU A 206 14.90 -7.48 -16.66
N ARG A 207 14.38 -7.48 -17.90
CA ARG A 207 13.33 -6.55 -18.34
C ARG A 207 12.06 -6.70 -17.50
N ALA A 208 11.64 -7.93 -17.24
CA ALA A 208 10.47 -8.23 -16.41
C ALA A 208 10.63 -7.72 -14.99
N ARG A 209 11.80 -7.92 -14.38
CA ARG A 209 12.10 -7.41 -13.05
C ARG A 209 12.07 -5.88 -13.02
N GLN A 210 12.67 -5.22 -13.99
CA GLN A 210 12.64 -3.76 -14.10
C GLN A 210 11.20 -3.25 -14.24
N ALA A 211 10.39 -3.84 -15.13
CA ALA A 211 8.99 -3.47 -15.31
C ALA A 211 8.18 -3.66 -14.02
N PHE A 212 8.40 -4.77 -13.31
CA PHE A 212 7.75 -5.04 -12.02
C PHE A 212 8.14 -4.01 -10.95
N GLN A 213 9.42 -3.65 -10.85
CA GLN A 213 9.92 -2.68 -9.87
C GLN A 213 9.45 -1.24 -10.15
N LEU A 214 9.25 -0.89 -11.41
CA LEU A 214 8.74 0.42 -11.80
C LEU A 214 7.25 0.59 -11.48
N GLY A 215 6.50 -0.50 -11.44
CA GLY A 215 5.06 -0.49 -11.21
C GLY A 215 4.25 0.21 -12.29
N SER A 216 3.14 -0.37 -12.70
CA SER A 216 2.29 0.18 -13.75
C SER A 216 0.82 -0.18 -13.56
N THR A 217 -0.05 0.78 -13.82
CA THR A 217 -1.50 0.63 -13.88
C THR A 217 -2.02 0.47 -15.32
N ALA A 218 -1.14 0.63 -16.32
CA ALA A 218 -1.51 0.69 -17.74
C ALA A 218 -2.21 -0.60 -18.25
N LEU A 219 -1.91 -1.72 -17.63
CA LEU A 219 -2.43 -3.02 -18.05
C LEU A 219 -3.65 -3.50 -17.24
N LEU A 220 -4.20 -2.66 -16.37
CA LEU A 220 -5.39 -3.01 -15.58
C LEU A 220 -6.64 -3.06 -16.47
N GLY A 221 -7.17 -4.27 -16.67
CA GLY A 221 -8.42 -4.51 -17.41
C GLY A 221 -9.56 -4.90 -16.47
N TRP A 222 -10.75 -5.17 -17.03
CA TRP A 222 -11.95 -5.56 -16.27
C TRP A 222 -11.75 -6.80 -15.39
N PRO A 223 -11.04 -7.87 -15.82
CA PRO A 223 -10.79 -9.02 -14.94
C PRO A 223 -9.94 -8.65 -13.72
N ALA A 224 -8.92 -7.80 -13.91
CA ALA A 224 -8.09 -7.29 -12.82
C ALA A 224 -8.93 -6.44 -11.84
N LEU A 225 -9.77 -5.56 -12.38
CA LEU A 225 -10.69 -4.74 -11.60
C LEU A 225 -11.63 -5.58 -10.76
N ALA A 226 -12.25 -6.62 -11.34
CA ALA A 226 -13.16 -7.52 -10.63
C ALA A 226 -12.45 -8.24 -9.46
N LEU A 227 -11.23 -8.74 -9.69
CA LEU A 227 -10.42 -9.39 -8.65
C LEU A 227 -10.05 -8.44 -7.52
N LEU A 228 -9.61 -7.21 -7.85
CA LEU A 228 -9.28 -6.18 -6.88
C LEU A 228 -10.50 -5.74 -6.07
N ALA A 229 -11.65 -5.56 -6.74
CA ALA A 229 -12.92 -5.19 -6.11
C ALA A 229 -13.40 -6.27 -5.13
N LEU A 230 -13.36 -7.56 -5.56
CA LEU A 230 -13.68 -8.69 -4.68
C LEU A 230 -12.71 -8.74 -3.48
N GLY A 231 -11.41 -8.58 -3.75
CA GLY A 231 -10.40 -8.56 -2.69
C GLY A 231 -10.66 -7.47 -1.66
N LEU A 232 -10.95 -6.24 -2.10
CA LEU A 232 -11.28 -5.14 -1.19
C LEU A 232 -12.61 -5.36 -0.46
N ALA A 233 -13.63 -5.87 -1.15
CA ALA A 233 -14.94 -6.17 -0.57
C ALA A 233 -14.87 -7.24 0.54
N LEU A 234 -13.92 -8.16 0.46
CA LEU A 234 -13.66 -9.14 1.50
C LEU A 234 -12.72 -8.59 2.58
N ALA A 235 -11.64 -7.91 2.19
CA ALA A 235 -10.60 -7.47 3.10
C ALA A 235 -11.08 -6.33 4.03
N LEU A 236 -11.82 -5.36 3.51
CA LEU A 236 -12.24 -4.20 4.30
C LEU A 236 -13.16 -4.57 5.47
N PRO A 237 -14.23 -5.38 5.30
CA PRO A 237 -15.06 -5.80 6.43
C PRO A 237 -14.28 -6.64 7.48
N LEU A 238 -13.37 -7.51 7.03
CA LEU A 238 -12.52 -8.29 7.94
C LEU A 238 -11.58 -7.39 8.74
N ALA A 239 -10.99 -6.37 8.10
CA ALA A 239 -10.17 -5.38 8.76
C ALA A 239 -10.99 -4.57 9.78
N LEU A 240 -12.20 -4.12 9.42
CA LEU A 240 -13.08 -3.37 10.31
C LEU A 240 -13.52 -4.19 11.53
N ARG A 241 -13.76 -5.50 11.38
CA ARG A 241 -14.00 -6.40 12.52
C ARG A 241 -12.82 -6.50 13.46
N SER A 242 -11.60 -6.39 12.92
CA SER A 242 -10.35 -6.44 13.68
C SER A 242 -9.98 -5.10 14.33
N ALA A 243 -10.70 -4.03 14.06
CA ALA A 243 -10.37 -2.67 14.51
C ALA A 243 -10.23 -2.57 16.04
N ARG A 244 -11.13 -3.22 16.79
CA ARG A 244 -11.09 -3.23 18.29
C ARG A 244 -9.84 -3.93 18.81
N VAL A 245 -9.34 -4.94 18.09
CA VAL A 245 -8.08 -5.64 18.44
C VAL A 245 -6.89 -4.71 18.22
N LEU A 246 -6.87 -3.98 17.12
CA LEU A 246 -5.85 -2.98 16.84
C LEU A 246 -5.86 -1.84 17.86
N ASP A 247 -7.05 -1.39 18.29
CA ASP A 247 -7.20 -0.41 19.36
C ASP A 247 -6.66 -0.95 20.70
N ALA A 248 -6.97 -2.21 21.05
CA ALA A 248 -6.44 -2.86 22.25
C ALA A 248 -4.90 -3.01 22.22
N LEU A 249 -4.32 -3.34 21.05
CA LEU A 249 -2.86 -3.43 20.88
C LEU A 249 -2.13 -2.10 21.14
N THR A 250 -2.78 -0.95 20.94
CA THR A 250 -2.19 0.35 21.28
C THR A 250 -1.98 0.56 22.78
N LEU A 251 -2.74 -0.14 23.63
CA LEU A 251 -2.62 -0.09 25.09
C LEU A 251 -1.47 -0.94 25.64
N GLY A 252 -0.81 -1.69 24.76
CA GLY A 252 0.26 -2.63 25.13
C GLY A 252 -0.20 -4.09 25.08
N GLU A 253 0.78 -5.00 24.97
CA GLU A 253 0.50 -6.45 24.82
C GLU A 253 -0.12 -7.05 26.07
N ASP A 254 0.39 -6.68 27.25
CA ASP A 254 -0.10 -7.17 28.53
C ASP A 254 -1.55 -6.72 28.80
N SER A 255 -1.84 -5.45 28.47
CA SER A 255 -3.20 -4.89 28.59
C SER A 255 -4.17 -5.56 27.60
N ALA A 256 -3.74 -5.80 26.38
CA ALA A 256 -4.57 -6.50 25.39
C ALA A 256 -4.80 -7.98 25.78
N ALA A 257 -3.79 -8.64 26.36
CA ALA A 257 -3.91 -10.01 26.85
C ALA A 257 -4.88 -10.10 28.05
N SER A 258 -4.84 -9.12 28.96
CA SER A 258 -5.77 -9.07 30.11
C SER A 258 -7.23 -8.90 29.70
N LEU A 259 -7.50 -8.35 28.51
CA LEU A 259 -8.84 -8.29 27.90
C LEU A 259 -9.30 -9.64 27.29
N GLY A 260 -8.54 -10.72 27.47
CA GLY A 260 -8.87 -12.06 26.98
C GLY A 260 -8.59 -12.26 25.48
N LEU A 261 -7.84 -11.37 24.83
CA LEU A 261 -7.50 -11.49 23.42
C LEU A 261 -6.38 -12.49 23.18
N ASN A 262 -6.60 -13.47 22.29
CA ASN A 262 -5.52 -14.33 21.81
C ASN A 262 -4.67 -13.57 20.79
N LEU A 263 -3.65 -12.84 21.26
CA LEU A 263 -2.84 -11.94 20.45
C LEU A 263 -2.15 -12.66 19.27
N ALA A 264 -1.70 -13.91 19.46
CA ALA A 264 -1.04 -14.66 18.40
C ALA A 264 -1.98 -14.95 17.24
N ARG A 265 -3.21 -15.39 17.53
CA ARG A 265 -4.21 -15.67 16.48
C ARG A 265 -4.64 -14.40 15.75
N TRP A 266 -4.88 -13.30 16.47
CA TRP A 266 -5.28 -12.05 15.87
C TRP A 266 -4.18 -11.41 15.03
N ARG A 267 -2.92 -11.46 15.48
CA ARG A 267 -1.78 -11.00 14.67
C ARG A 267 -1.62 -11.84 13.41
N LEU A 268 -1.73 -13.15 13.52
CA LEU A 268 -1.67 -14.04 12.36
C LEU A 268 -2.77 -13.68 11.34
N ALA A 269 -4.01 -13.50 11.79
CA ALA A 269 -5.13 -13.11 10.95
C ALA A 269 -4.91 -11.73 10.28
N LEU A 270 -4.39 -10.74 11.03
CA LEU A 270 -4.08 -9.41 10.51
C LEU A 270 -2.92 -9.43 9.51
N VAL A 271 -1.87 -10.24 9.78
CA VAL A 271 -0.76 -10.42 8.83
C VAL A 271 -1.23 -11.16 7.57
N ALA A 272 -2.09 -12.16 7.69
CA ALA A 272 -2.68 -12.85 6.53
C ALA A 272 -3.55 -11.89 5.69
N LEU A 273 -4.33 -11.02 6.35
CA LEU A 273 -5.13 -10.02 5.67
C LEU A 273 -4.28 -8.95 4.97
N LEU A 274 -3.21 -8.49 5.63
CA LEU A 274 -2.20 -7.61 5.04
C LEU A 274 -1.55 -8.27 3.81
N ALA A 275 -1.14 -9.54 3.93
CA ALA A 275 -0.55 -10.30 2.84
C ALA A 275 -1.50 -10.43 1.66
N LEU A 276 -2.77 -10.70 1.89
CA LEU A 276 -3.81 -10.77 0.86
C LEU A 276 -3.92 -9.42 0.11
N CYS A 277 -4.05 -8.32 0.84
CA CYS A 277 -4.15 -6.98 0.24
C CYS A 277 -2.91 -6.61 -0.58
N THR A 278 -1.71 -6.84 -0.04
CA THR A 278 -0.46 -6.55 -0.74
C THR A 278 -0.25 -7.46 -1.94
N ALA A 279 -0.55 -8.76 -1.83
CA ALA A 279 -0.42 -9.72 -2.92
C ALA A 279 -1.33 -9.37 -4.10
N LEU A 280 -2.61 -9.03 -3.83
CA LEU A 280 -3.55 -8.59 -4.86
C LEU A 280 -3.08 -7.32 -5.57
N ALA A 281 -2.63 -6.32 -4.81
CA ALA A 281 -2.17 -5.05 -5.36
C ALA A 281 -0.91 -5.23 -6.23
N VAL A 282 0.09 -5.94 -5.69
CA VAL A 282 1.40 -6.12 -6.33
C VAL A 282 1.32 -7.03 -7.56
N ALA A 283 0.49 -8.08 -7.52
CA ALA A 283 0.30 -8.96 -8.66
C ALA A 283 -0.31 -8.23 -9.88
N GLN A 284 -1.11 -7.20 -9.66
CA GLN A 284 -1.79 -6.47 -10.73
C GLN A 284 -1.01 -5.22 -11.20
N ALA A 285 -0.36 -4.51 -10.30
CA ALA A 285 0.27 -3.21 -10.60
C ALA A 285 1.80 -3.21 -10.45
N GLY A 286 2.41 -4.33 -10.06
CA GLY A 286 3.83 -4.35 -9.69
C GLY A 286 4.09 -3.60 -8.40
N LEU A 287 5.33 -3.16 -8.19
CA LEU A 287 5.72 -2.47 -6.96
C LEU A 287 5.27 -1.01 -6.98
N VAL A 288 4.34 -0.68 -6.10
CA VAL A 288 3.87 0.70 -5.86
C VAL A 288 4.26 1.10 -4.43
N ALA A 289 5.37 1.81 -4.31
CA ALA A 289 5.93 2.19 -3.02
C ALA A 289 5.19 3.38 -2.39
N PHE A 290 5.34 3.52 -1.07
CA PHE A 290 4.89 4.63 -0.24
C PHE A 290 3.38 4.83 -0.08
N VAL A 291 2.51 4.37 -0.97
CA VAL A 291 1.06 4.55 -0.83
C VAL A 291 0.56 3.96 0.49
N GLY A 292 0.96 2.72 0.79
CA GLY A 292 0.60 2.05 2.05
C GLY A 292 1.17 2.72 3.30
N LEU A 293 2.29 3.42 3.19
CA LEU A 293 2.90 4.14 4.29
C LEU A 293 2.28 5.52 4.49
N VAL A 294 2.11 6.27 3.41
CA VAL A 294 1.69 7.69 3.44
C VAL A 294 0.19 7.81 3.74
N ALA A 295 -0.67 6.96 3.16
CA ALA A 295 -2.11 7.07 3.32
C ALA A 295 -2.58 7.03 4.79
N PRO A 296 -2.23 6.01 5.61
CA PRO A 296 -2.64 5.99 7.01
C PRO A 296 -1.95 7.07 7.86
N HIS A 297 -0.74 7.47 7.48
CA HIS A 297 -0.05 8.57 8.16
C HIS A 297 -0.79 9.90 7.96
N LEU A 298 -1.20 10.23 6.74
CA LEU A 298 -1.99 11.44 6.44
C LEU A 298 -3.33 11.42 7.17
N VAL A 299 -4.05 10.29 7.17
CA VAL A 299 -5.32 10.15 7.87
C VAL A 299 -5.17 10.42 9.36
N ARG A 300 -4.16 9.81 10.02
CA ARG A 300 -3.91 10.06 11.45
C ARG A 300 -3.62 11.52 11.75
N ARG A 301 -2.88 12.19 10.84
CA ARG A 301 -2.53 13.59 11.02
C ARG A 301 -3.72 14.53 10.83
N LEU A 302 -4.59 14.26 9.87
CA LEU A 302 -5.75 15.11 9.55
C LEU A 302 -6.95 14.85 10.47
N ALA A 303 -7.21 13.58 10.80
CA ALA A 303 -8.34 13.17 11.62
C ALA A 303 -7.95 12.02 12.58
N PRO A 304 -7.30 12.32 13.71
CA PRO A 304 -6.97 11.31 14.72
C PRO A 304 -8.23 10.56 15.15
N SER A 305 -8.26 9.24 14.95
CA SER A 305 -9.44 8.40 15.15
C SER A 305 -9.06 6.98 15.58
N ALA A 306 -10.05 6.23 16.08
CA ALA A 306 -9.92 4.80 16.33
C ALA A 306 -9.68 4.02 15.03
N HIS A 307 -9.13 2.79 15.15
CA HIS A 307 -8.76 1.99 13.99
C HIS A 307 -9.90 1.71 13.01
N GLY A 308 -11.14 1.65 13.45
CA GLY A 308 -12.29 1.47 12.54
C GLY A 308 -12.37 2.56 11.48
N THR A 309 -12.34 3.83 11.88
CA THR A 309 -12.32 4.96 10.93
C THR A 309 -10.99 5.06 10.20
N LEU A 310 -9.87 4.82 10.90
CA LEU A 310 -8.53 4.86 10.32
C LEU A 310 -8.39 3.87 9.14
N LEU A 311 -8.83 2.62 9.29
CA LEU A 311 -8.76 1.59 8.25
C LEU A 311 -9.55 2.00 7.00
N ALA A 312 -10.82 2.42 7.18
CA ALA A 312 -11.66 2.84 6.06
C ALA A 312 -11.12 4.09 5.36
N ALA A 313 -10.73 5.11 6.14
CA ALA A 313 -10.19 6.35 5.60
C ALA A 313 -8.83 6.12 4.93
N SER A 314 -7.99 5.21 5.45
CA SER A 314 -6.69 4.87 4.84
C SER A 314 -6.85 4.11 3.53
N ALA A 315 -7.85 3.22 3.43
CA ALA A 315 -8.17 2.59 2.17
C ALA A 315 -8.57 3.64 1.12
N LEU A 316 -9.50 4.53 1.46
CA LEU A 316 -9.92 5.59 0.54
C LEU A 316 -8.79 6.56 0.20
N ALA A 317 -7.98 6.98 1.18
CA ALA A 317 -6.84 7.85 0.96
C ALA A 317 -5.77 7.20 0.08
N GLY A 318 -5.48 5.91 0.27
CA GLY A 318 -4.56 5.16 -0.59
C GLY A 318 -5.07 5.10 -2.03
N GLY A 319 -6.38 4.88 -2.22
CA GLY A 319 -7.02 4.91 -3.52
C GLY A 319 -6.87 6.28 -4.20
N VAL A 320 -7.17 7.36 -3.49
CA VAL A 320 -7.01 8.75 -3.97
C VAL A 320 -5.57 9.06 -4.33
N LEU A 321 -4.60 8.68 -3.49
CA LEU A 321 -3.18 8.93 -3.73
C LEU A 321 -2.68 8.21 -4.99
N LEU A 322 -3.02 6.93 -5.16
CA LEU A 322 -2.55 6.19 -6.33
C LEU A 322 -3.26 6.64 -7.60
N LEU A 323 -4.56 6.93 -7.53
CA LEU A 323 -5.29 7.47 -8.67
C LEU A 323 -4.76 8.85 -9.09
N ALA A 324 -4.43 9.72 -8.14
CA ALA A 324 -3.77 10.99 -8.43
C ALA A 324 -2.41 10.78 -9.12
N ALA A 325 -1.60 9.86 -8.59
CA ALA A 325 -0.30 9.51 -9.18
C ALA A 325 -0.46 8.93 -10.60
N ASP A 326 -1.48 8.10 -10.87
CA ASP A 326 -1.77 7.54 -12.19
C ASP A 326 -2.20 8.63 -13.19
N VAL A 327 -3.06 9.58 -12.79
CA VAL A 327 -3.44 10.73 -13.65
C VAL A 327 -2.23 11.59 -13.95
N LEU A 328 -1.38 11.88 -12.96
CA LEU A 328 -0.12 12.61 -13.15
C LEU A 328 0.83 11.87 -14.07
N ALA A 329 1.02 10.55 -13.86
CA ALA A 329 1.92 9.71 -14.67
C ALA A 329 1.57 9.73 -16.15
N ARG A 330 0.28 9.81 -16.48
CA ARG A 330 -0.23 9.91 -17.86
C ARG A 330 -0.15 11.31 -18.46
N SER A 331 -0.02 12.35 -17.63
CA SER A 331 -0.20 13.74 -18.08
C SER A 331 1.10 14.53 -18.16
N ILE A 332 2.12 14.23 -17.32
CA ILE A 332 3.31 15.08 -17.19
C ILE A 332 4.20 15.06 -18.43
N VAL A 333 4.37 13.91 -19.08
CA VAL A 333 5.31 13.72 -20.21
C VAL A 333 4.57 13.17 -21.44
N ALA A 334 3.26 13.46 -21.56
CA ALA A 334 2.47 12.98 -22.70
C ALA A 334 3.14 13.32 -24.04
N PRO A 335 3.13 12.42 -25.06
CA PRO A 335 2.40 11.14 -25.12
C PRO A 335 3.08 9.95 -24.42
N GLN A 336 4.24 10.13 -23.82
CA GLN A 336 4.90 9.08 -23.03
C GLN A 336 4.26 9.01 -21.63
N GLU A 337 4.22 7.80 -21.08
CA GLU A 337 3.70 7.57 -19.72
C GLU A 337 4.84 7.27 -18.76
N LEU A 338 4.80 7.93 -17.60
CA LEU A 338 5.71 7.58 -16.50
C LEU A 338 5.21 6.34 -15.77
N PRO A 339 6.10 5.46 -15.28
CA PRO A 339 5.71 4.39 -14.38
C PRO A 339 5.12 4.96 -13.09
N VAL A 340 3.91 4.51 -12.71
CA VAL A 340 3.20 5.06 -11.55
C VAL A 340 3.96 4.83 -10.23
N GLY A 341 4.69 3.72 -10.11
CA GLY A 341 5.51 3.43 -8.94
C GLY A 341 6.64 4.44 -8.74
N VAL A 342 7.22 4.98 -9.84
CA VAL A 342 8.21 6.06 -9.77
C VAL A 342 7.57 7.35 -9.27
N VAL A 343 6.40 7.70 -9.78
CA VAL A 343 5.66 8.89 -9.33
C VAL A 343 5.33 8.81 -7.85
N THR A 344 4.81 7.65 -7.39
CA THR A 344 4.51 7.47 -5.96
C THR A 344 5.77 7.47 -5.09
N ALA A 345 6.89 6.92 -5.58
CA ALA A 345 8.17 6.93 -4.86
C ALA A 345 8.73 8.34 -4.68
N VAL A 346 8.70 9.16 -5.73
CA VAL A 346 9.16 10.55 -5.67
C VAL A 346 8.26 11.39 -4.74
N LEU A 347 6.95 11.30 -4.89
CA LEU A 347 6.00 12.07 -4.08
C LEU A 347 5.99 11.59 -2.61
N GLY A 348 5.97 10.29 -2.39
CA GLY A 348 5.94 9.71 -1.05
C GLY A 348 7.27 9.87 -0.30
N GLY A 349 8.39 9.63 -0.99
CA GLY A 349 9.72 9.86 -0.44
C GLY A 349 9.96 11.33 -0.13
N GLY A 350 9.60 12.24 -1.05
CA GLY A 350 9.66 13.69 -0.83
C GLY A 350 8.82 14.15 0.36
N TYR A 351 7.60 13.61 0.50
CA TYR A 351 6.75 13.89 1.66
C TYR A 351 7.41 13.45 2.99
N LEU A 352 8.02 12.26 3.03
CA LEU A 352 8.68 11.77 4.24
C LEU A 352 9.95 12.58 4.58
N LEU A 353 10.75 12.96 3.58
CA LEU A 353 11.91 13.84 3.78
C LEU A 353 11.50 15.20 4.35
N TRP A 354 10.43 15.79 3.79
CA TRP A 354 9.86 17.02 4.32
C TRP A 354 9.39 16.87 5.78
N LEU A 355 8.76 15.74 6.12
CA LEU A 355 8.29 15.45 7.47
C LEU A 355 9.46 15.33 8.47
N LEU A 356 10.52 14.64 8.08
CA LEU A 356 11.74 14.49 8.89
C LEU A 356 12.42 15.84 9.12
N GLY A 357 12.51 16.68 8.09
CA GLY A 357 13.10 18.02 8.19
C GLY A 357 12.35 18.97 9.13
N ARG A 358 11.05 18.75 9.37
CA ARG A 358 10.25 19.55 10.32
C ARG A 358 10.22 18.99 11.76
N GLY A 359 11.00 17.96 12.07
CA GLY A 359 11.00 17.34 13.41
C GLY A 359 9.66 16.69 13.80
N GLY A 360 8.81 16.40 12.84
CA GLY A 360 7.43 15.96 13.03
C GLY A 360 7.20 14.45 13.19
N VAL A 361 8.24 13.65 13.37
CA VAL A 361 8.15 12.22 13.70
C VAL A 361 8.28 12.08 15.22
N ARG A 362 7.22 12.42 15.95
CA ARG A 362 7.06 12.08 17.37
C ARG A 362 5.86 11.14 17.55
#